data_0a4b48a53c12f9474d7f3c96b2b3cb4c
#
_entry.id   0a4b48a53c12f9474d7f3c96b2b3cb4c
#
_cell.length_a   1.000
_cell.length_b   1.000
_cell.length_c   1.000
_cell.angle_alpha   90.00
_cell.angle_beta   90.00
_cell.angle_gamma   90.00
#
_symmetry.space_group_name_H-M   'P 1'
#
loop_
_entity.id
_entity.type
_entity.pdbx_description
1 polymer ?
#
loop_
_entity_poly.entity_id
_entity_poly.type
_entity_poly.pdbx_seq_one_letter_code
_entity_poly.pdbx_strand_id
1 'polypeptide(L)'
;QMSAVTAACLLVERRIYNQVGGLNEKDLRIAFNDVDFCLRVHSRGYRNLFTPYACLYHHESISRGAEDTAEKQQRFLREITFMLNQYDVLGKGKLPNDLFYNPNLSGTHENFTINKDLQNVKDSLQEQQRKTNRAHYYLRSNSIHS
;
A
#
# COMPACT_ATOMS: atom_id res chain seq x y z
N GLN A 1 -10.14 4.90 -5.68
CA GLN A 1 -9.94 5.13 -4.25
C GLN A 1 -8.57 4.59 -3.85
N MET A 2 -7.91 5.28 -2.92
CA MET A 2 -6.55 4.96 -2.46
C MET A 2 -6.50 5.07 -0.94
N SER A 3 -5.55 4.40 -0.29
CA SER A 3 -5.32 4.56 1.14
C SER A 3 -4.74 5.94 1.46
N ALA A 4 -3.84 6.41 0.61
CA ALA A 4 -3.27 7.73 0.68
C ALA A 4 -3.03 8.32 -0.71
N VAL A 5 -2.94 9.64 -0.78
CA VAL A 5 -2.56 10.43 -1.97
C VAL A 5 -1.54 11.47 -1.55
N THR A 6 -0.64 11.83 -2.44
CA THR A 6 0.39 12.84 -2.14
C THR A 6 -0.22 14.23 -1.92
N ALA A 7 0.31 14.98 -0.98
CA ALA A 7 -0.05 16.38 -0.75
C ALA A 7 0.62 17.35 -1.74
N ALA A 8 1.42 16.87 -2.68
CA ALA A 8 1.96 17.72 -3.75
C ALA A 8 0.85 18.43 -4.55
N CYS A 9 -0.30 17.76 -4.70
CA CYS A 9 -1.54 18.38 -5.18
C CYS A 9 -2.74 17.72 -4.49
N LEU A 10 -3.16 18.26 -3.38
CA LEU A 10 -4.26 17.75 -2.55
C LEU A 10 -5.38 18.81 -2.44
N LEU A 11 -6.59 18.42 -2.82
CA LEU A 11 -7.79 19.19 -2.59
C LEU A 11 -8.62 18.52 -1.50
N VAL A 12 -8.98 19.27 -0.48
CA VAL A 12 -9.81 18.78 0.63
C VAL A 12 -10.77 19.89 1.09
N GLU A 13 -11.96 19.50 1.50
CA GLU A 13 -12.92 20.41 2.11
C GLU A 13 -12.37 20.93 3.44
N ARG A 14 -12.38 22.26 3.65
CA ARG A 14 -11.86 22.89 4.88
C ARG A 14 -12.46 22.29 6.16
N ARG A 15 -13.73 21.95 6.14
CA ARG A 15 -14.41 21.32 7.28
C ARG A 15 -13.77 19.98 7.63
N ILE A 16 -13.47 19.14 6.63
CA ILE A 16 -12.83 17.84 6.83
C ILE A 16 -11.40 18.02 7.33
N TYR A 17 -10.65 18.95 6.72
CA TYR A 17 -9.28 19.29 7.15
C TYR A 17 -9.24 19.65 8.64
N ASN A 18 -10.13 20.56 9.08
CA ASN A 18 -10.20 20.97 10.48
C ASN A 18 -10.68 19.83 11.40
N GLN A 19 -11.63 19.01 10.95
CA GLN A 19 -12.18 17.89 11.72
C GLN A 19 -11.12 16.82 12.06
N VAL A 20 -10.17 16.60 11.17
CA VAL A 20 -9.07 15.65 11.39
C VAL A 20 -7.83 16.30 12.02
N GLY A 21 -7.84 17.61 12.25
CA GLY A 21 -6.77 18.36 12.91
C GLY A 21 -5.64 18.79 11.96
N GLY A 22 -5.88 18.83 10.63
CA GLY A 22 -4.88 19.28 9.67
C GLY A 22 -3.72 18.31 9.48
N LEU A 23 -2.61 18.78 8.93
CA LEU A 23 -1.36 18.04 8.81
C LEU A 23 -0.64 17.97 10.18
N ASN A 24 0.08 16.87 10.42
CA ASN A 24 0.83 16.66 11.66
C ASN A 24 2.21 17.37 11.59
N GLU A 25 2.20 18.66 11.89
CA GLU A 25 3.41 19.50 11.85
C GLU A 25 4.39 19.21 13.01
N LYS A 26 3.93 18.53 14.06
CA LYS A 26 4.74 18.24 15.25
C LYS A 26 5.65 17.05 15.04
N ASP A 27 5.08 15.92 14.61
CA ASP A 27 5.78 14.64 14.58
C ASP A 27 6.20 14.23 13.16
N LEU A 28 5.53 14.77 12.13
CA LEU A 28 5.73 14.47 10.71
C LEU A 28 5.98 15.74 9.91
N ARG A 29 7.12 16.37 10.14
CA ARG A 29 7.41 17.70 9.54
C ARG A 29 7.62 17.63 8.02
N ILE A 30 8.18 16.53 7.54
CA ILE A 30 8.63 16.39 6.15
C ILE A 30 8.05 15.15 5.50
N ALA A 31 8.34 13.96 6.05
CA ALA A 31 7.88 12.71 5.46
C ALA A 31 6.55 12.26 6.07
N PHE A 32 5.75 11.55 5.27
CA PHE A 32 4.54 10.85 5.67
C PHE A 32 3.39 11.70 6.22
N ASN A 33 3.48 13.02 6.26
CA ASN A 33 2.40 13.85 6.80
C ASN A 33 1.12 13.80 5.94
N ASP A 34 1.26 13.61 4.65
CA ASP A 34 0.15 13.37 3.73
C ASP A 34 -0.45 11.96 3.90
N VAL A 35 0.38 10.95 4.12
CA VAL A 35 -0.06 9.58 4.41
C VAL A 35 -0.86 9.57 5.74
N ASP A 36 -0.30 10.12 6.81
CA ASP A 36 -0.96 10.26 8.11
C ASP A 36 -2.30 11.01 7.98
N PHE A 37 -2.31 12.14 7.27
CA PHE A 37 -3.52 12.91 7.03
C PHE A 37 -4.59 12.07 6.32
N CYS A 38 -4.24 11.39 5.23
CA CYS A 38 -5.14 10.52 4.48
C CYS A 38 -5.70 9.37 5.32
N LEU A 39 -4.88 8.76 6.17
CA LEU A 39 -5.31 7.69 7.07
C LEU A 39 -6.30 8.21 8.12
N ARG A 40 -6.08 9.42 8.68
CA ARG A 40 -7.02 10.08 9.61
C ARG A 40 -8.34 10.48 8.93
N VAL A 41 -8.29 10.95 7.68
CA VAL A 41 -9.47 11.21 6.84
C VAL A 41 -10.26 9.93 6.62
N HIS A 42 -9.57 8.83 6.25
CA HIS A 42 -10.19 7.53 6.03
C HIS A 42 -10.82 6.98 7.33
N SER A 43 -10.15 7.10 8.48
CA SER A 43 -10.66 6.63 9.78
C SER A 43 -11.96 7.33 10.21
N ARG A 44 -12.27 8.51 9.64
CA ARG A 44 -13.52 9.24 9.84
C ARG A 44 -14.62 8.90 8.83
N GLY A 45 -14.39 7.85 8.01
CA GLY A 45 -15.35 7.37 7.02
C GLY A 45 -15.33 8.12 5.67
N TYR A 46 -14.37 9.01 5.47
CA TYR A 46 -14.17 9.69 4.19
C TYR A 46 -13.32 8.84 3.24
N ARG A 47 -13.29 9.20 1.98
CA ARG A 47 -12.54 8.49 0.93
C ARG A 47 -11.44 9.36 0.35
N ASN A 48 -10.25 8.81 0.21
CA ASN A 48 -9.18 9.40 -0.56
C ASN A 48 -9.33 8.98 -2.03
N LEU A 49 -9.41 9.94 -2.93
CA LEU A 49 -9.60 9.69 -4.36
C LEU A 49 -8.42 10.23 -5.14
N PHE A 50 -7.88 9.41 -6.02
CA PHE A 50 -6.93 9.84 -7.04
C PHE A 50 -7.70 10.13 -8.34
N THR A 51 -7.36 11.23 -9.00
CA THR A 51 -7.87 11.56 -10.34
C THR A 51 -6.72 11.72 -11.33
N PRO A 52 -6.73 11.01 -12.46
CA PRO A 52 -5.70 11.16 -13.50
C PRO A 52 -5.93 12.40 -14.38
N TYR A 53 -7.06 13.10 -14.23
CA TYR A 53 -7.41 14.25 -15.04
C TYR A 53 -6.79 15.57 -14.55
N ALA A 54 -6.31 15.62 -13.30
CA ALA A 54 -5.53 16.73 -12.77
C ALA A 54 -4.04 16.41 -12.91
N CYS A 55 -3.45 16.86 -14.00
CA CYS A 55 -2.05 16.58 -14.34
C CYS A 55 -1.18 17.81 -14.07
N LEU A 56 -0.18 17.66 -13.21
CA LEU A 56 0.71 18.73 -12.76
C LEU A 56 2.16 18.24 -12.78
N TYR A 57 3.10 19.15 -12.97
CA TYR A 57 4.52 18.85 -12.80
C TYR A 57 4.91 18.98 -11.34
N HIS A 58 5.43 17.90 -10.74
CA HIS A 58 5.99 17.91 -9.41
C HIS A 58 7.51 17.85 -9.48
N HIS A 59 8.14 19.00 -9.22
CA HIS A 59 9.60 19.12 -9.17
C HIS A 59 10.11 18.70 -7.81
N GLU A 60 10.29 17.38 -7.60
CA GLU A 60 10.73 16.83 -6.33
C GLU A 60 12.08 17.38 -5.88
N SER A 61 12.21 17.57 -4.58
CA SER A 61 13.48 17.92 -3.90
C SER A 61 14.15 19.25 -4.29
N ILE A 62 13.58 20.06 -5.19
CA ILE A 62 14.19 21.35 -5.60
C ILE A 62 14.34 22.28 -4.40
N SER A 63 13.32 22.39 -3.54
CA SER A 63 13.35 23.27 -2.37
C SER A 63 13.99 22.65 -1.13
N ARG A 64 14.07 21.33 -1.05
CA ARG A 64 14.41 20.58 0.16
C ARG A 64 15.80 19.94 0.10
N GLY A 65 16.27 19.61 -1.11
CA GLY A 65 17.49 18.83 -1.35
C GLY A 65 17.36 17.37 -0.93
N ALA A 66 18.47 16.63 -1.03
CA ALA A 66 18.53 15.23 -0.63
C ALA A 66 18.54 15.06 0.90
N GLU A 67 18.16 13.87 1.38
CA GLU A 67 18.27 13.46 2.80
C GLU A 67 19.70 12.98 3.13
N ASP A 68 20.69 13.85 2.93
CA ASP A 68 22.12 13.57 2.89
C ASP A 68 22.89 13.91 4.17
N THR A 69 22.25 14.62 5.12
CA THR A 69 22.90 14.95 6.40
C THR A 69 22.42 14.05 7.53
N ALA A 70 23.28 13.89 8.57
CA ALA A 70 22.95 13.09 9.75
C ALA A 70 21.67 13.56 10.46
N GLU A 71 21.44 14.88 10.54
CA GLU A 71 20.25 15.47 11.15
C GLU A 71 18.99 15.13 10.36
N LYS A 72 19.05 15.20 9.03
CA LYS A 72 17.94 14.86 8.15
C LYS A 72 17.60 13.36 8.24
N GLN A 73 18.63 12.50 8.27
CA GLN A 73 18.44 11.06 8.45
C GLN A 73 17.84 10.72 9.82
N GLN A 74 18.30 11.34 10.90
CA GLN A 74 17.71 11.16 12.23
C GLN A 74 16.25 11.64 12.29
N ARG A 75 15.94 12.76 11.65
CA ARG A 75 14.56 13.22 11.54
C ARG A 75 13.71 12.18 10.82
N PHE A 76 14.14 11.72 9.64
CA PHE A 76 13.44 10.73 8.85
C PHE A 76 13.18 9.42 9.62
N LEU A 77 14.18 8.94 10.37
CA LEU A 77 14.02 7.78 11.25
C LEU A 77 12.99 7.99 12.35
N ARG A 78 12.93 9.19 12.95
CA ARG A 78 11.89 9.54 13.94
C ARG A 78 10.49 9.54 13.31
N GLU A 79 10.37 10.12 12.12
CA GLU A 79 9.10 10.15 11.37
C GLU A 79 8.62 8.75 10.99
N ILE A 80 9.52 7.86 10.52
CA ILE A 80 9.21 6.44 10.30
C ILE A 80 8.75 5.78 11.61
N THR A 81 9.51 5.94 12.69
CA THR A 81 9.17 5.33 13.98
C THR A 81 7.81 5.80 14.49
N PHE A 82 7.50 7.09 14.33
CA PHE A 82 6.18 7.62 14.66
C PHE A 82 5.07 6.90 13.86
N MET A 83 5.22 6.81 12.53
CA MET A 83 4.23 6.16 11.67
C MET A 83 4.02 4.68 12.04
N LEU A 84 5.11 3.95 12.27
CA LEU A 84 5.05 2.54 12.67
C LEU A 84 4.30 2.35 14.00
N ASN A 85 4.57 3.21 14.99
CA ASN A 85 3.91 3.15 16.29
C ASN A 85 2.44 3.58 16.23
N GLN A 86 2.14 4.64 15.47
CA GLN A 86 0.81 5.21 15.39
C GLN A 86 -0.18 4.28 14.67
N TYR A 87 0.27 3.59 13.65
CA TYR A 87 -0.61 2.80 12.78
C TYR A 87 -0.42 1.29 12.92
N ASP A 88 0.41 0.84 13.88
CA ASP A 88 0.75 -0.58 14.07
C ASP A 88 1.14 -1.27 12.74
N VAL A 89 1.82 -0.53 11.89
CA VAL A 89 2.16 -0.95 10.52
C VAL A 89 2.98 -2.24 10.53
N LEU A 90 3.74 -2.48 11.61
CA LEU A 90 4.51 -3.70 11.85
C LEU A 90 3.84 -4.63 12.88
N GLY A 91 2.59 -4.37 13.26
CA GLY A 91 1.86 -5.18 14.20
C GLY A 91 1.87 -6.65 13.82
N LYS A 92 2.66 -7.43 14.54
CA LYS A 92 2.75 -8.90 14.44
C LYS A 92 3.24 -9.45 13.10
N GLY A 93 4.11 -8.72 12.38
CA GLY A 93 4.79 -9.24 11.18
C GLY A 93 3.90 -9.35 9.93
N LYS A 94 2.73 -8.74 9.95
CA LYS A 94 1.92 -8.55 8.75
C LYS A 94 1.92 -7.07 8.42
N LEU A 95 2.39 -6.72 7.22
CA LEU A 95 2.06 -5.44 6.62
C LEU A 95 0.55 -5.29 6.68
N PRO A 96 0.00 -4.14 7.12
CA PRO A 96 -1.43 -3.93 7.07
C PRO A 96 -1.87 -4.16 5.64
N ASN A 97 -2.87 -5.00 5.45
CA ASN A 97 -3.48 -5.17 4.13
C ASN A 97 -4.03 -3.81 3.72
N ASP A 98 -3.31 -3.13 2.85
CA ASP A 98 -3.86 -1.96 2.18
C ASP A 98 -5.06 -2.44 1.35
N LEU A 99 -6.28 -2.07 1.80
CA LEU A 99 -7.54 -2.51 1.20
C LEU A 99 -7.67 -2.06 -0.27
N PHE A 100 -6.88 -1.08 -0.69
CA PHE A 100 -6.93 -0.49 -2.04
C PHE A 100 -5.70 -0.87 -2.88
N TYR A 101 -4.73 -1.56 -2.29
CA TYR A 101 -3.59 -2.09 -3.02
C TYR A 101 -3.90 -3.49 -3.57
N ASN A 102 -3.46 -3.76 -4.78
CA ASN A 102 -3.73 -5.05 -5.41
C ASN A 102 -2.95 -6.17 -4.68
N PRO A 103 -3.63 -7.15 -4.08
CA PRO A 103 -2.97 -8.21 -3.30
C PRO A 103 -2.07 -9.13 -4.13
N ASN A 104 -2.16 -9.09 -5.46
CA ASN A 104 -1.27 -9.84 -6.35
C ASN A 104 0.07 -9.14 -6.59
N LEU A 105 0.22 -7.88 -6.15
CA LEU A 105 1.46 -7.14 -6.27
C LEU A 105 2.26 -7.20 -4.97
N SER A 106 3.58 -7.10 -5.11
CA SER A 106 4.49 -7.06 -3.97
C SER A 106 4.36 -5.71 -3.24
N GLY A 107 4.19 -5.75 -1.92
CA GLY A 107 4.26 -4.57 -1.06
C GLY A 107 5.68 -4.22 -0.60
N THR A 108 6.70 -4.97 -1.03
CA THR A 108 8.09 -4.77 -0.60
C THR A 108 8.91 -3.86 -1.52
N HIS A 109 8.38 -3.56 -2.71
CA HIS A 109 9.02 -2.72 -3.71
C HIS A 109 8.02 -1.77 -4.37
N GLU A 110 8.49 -0.59 -4.79
CA GLU A 110 7.68 0.47 -5.41
C GLU A 110 7.39 0.24 -6.91
N ASN A 111 7.88 -0.86 -7.48
CA ASN A 111 7.86 -1.14 -8.91
C ASN A 111 6.67 -1.98 -9.38
N PHE A 112 5.67 -2.20 -8.53
CA PHE A 112 4.45 -2.97 -8.82
C PHE A 112 4.74 -4.40 -9.34
N THR A 113 5.83 -5.02 -8.92
CA THR A 113 6.15 -6.40 -9.27
C THR A 113 5.11 -7.37 -8.71
N ILE A 114 4.90 -8.48 -9.41
CA ILE A 114 3.99 -9.54 -8.95
C ILE A 114 4.54 -10.15 -7.66
N ASN A 115 3.66 -10.40 -6.71
CA ASN A 115 4.00 -11.12 -5.48
C ASN A 115 4.30 -12.58 -5.83
N LYS A 116 5.57 -12.95 -5.85
CA LYS A 116 6.05 -14.28 -6.23
C LYS A 116 5.54 -15.40 -5.30
N ASP A 117 5.31 -15.10 -4.03
CA ASP A 117 4.79 -16.09 -3.07
C ASP A 117 3.36 -16.50 -3.43
N LEU A 118 2.53 -15.53 -3.82
CA LEU A 118 1.18 -15.81 -4.32
C LEU A 118 1.19 -16.50 -5.68
N GLN A 119 2.16 -16.20 -6.55
CA GLN A 119 2.30 -16.87 -7.83
C GLN A 119 2.67 -18.35 -7.62
N ASN A 120 3.63 -18.64 -6.77
CA ASN A 120 4.02 -20.03 -6.44
C ASN A 120 2.86 -20.84 -5.86
N VAL A 121 2.01 -20.23 -5.00
CA VAL A 121 0.81 -20.89 -4.47
C VAL A 121 -0.22 -21.15 -5.57
N LYS A 122 -0.45 -20.20 -6.48
CA LYS A 122 -1.36 -20.39 -7.62
C LYS A 122 -0.89 -21.48 -8.55
N ASP A 123 0.39 -21.52 -8.87
CA ASP A 123 0.98 -22.52 -9.76
C ASP A 123 0.90 -23.92 -9.14
N SER A 124 1.15 -24.06 -7.83
CA SER A 124 1.02 -25.34 -7.12
C SER A 124 -0.44 -25.83 -7.07
N LEU A 125 -1.41 -24.94 -6.85
CA LEU A 125 -2.83 -25.28 -6.86
C LEU A 125 -3.31 -25.71 -8.26
N GLN A 126 -2.85 -25.02 -9.32
CA GLN A 126 -3.16 -25.40 -10.69
C GLN A 126 -2.57 -26.77 -11.05
N GLU A 127 -1.35 -27.06 -10.61
CA GLU A 127 -0.72 -28.34 -10.83
C GLU A 127 -1.45 -29.48 -10.10
N GLN A 128 -1.87 -29.25 -8.84
CA GLN A 128 -2.71 -30.22 -8.10
C GLN A 128 -4.05 -30.46 -8.81
N GLN A 129 -4.69 -29.44 -9.32
CA GLN A 129 -5.96 -29.56 -10.05
C GLN A 129 -5.79 -30.34 -11.36
N ARG A 130 -4.68 -30.11 -12.09
CA ARG A 130 -4.34 -30.90 -13.29
C ARG A 130 -4.13 -32.38 -12.94
N LYS A 131 -3.43 -32.70 -11.86
CA LYS A 131 -3.20 -34.09 -11.40
C LYS A 131 -4.52 -34.77 -11.03
N THR A 132 -5.40 -34.08 -10.32
CA THR A 132 -6.72 -34.60 -9.95
C THR A 132 -7.59 -34.86 -11.19
N ASN A 133 -7.66 -33.92 -12.13
CA ASN A 133 -8.42 -34.09 -13.36
C ASN A 133 -7.90 -35.24 -14.21
N ARG A 134 -6.56 -35.42 -14.25
CA ARG A 134 -5.93 -36.55 -14.96
C ARG A 134 -6.28 -37.89 -14.32
N ALA A 135 -6.27 -37.98 -12.99
CA ALA A 135 -6.67 -39.18 -12.25
C ALA A 135 -8.15 -39.54 -12.51
N HIS A 136 -9.05 -38.55 -12.50
CA HIS A 136 -10.48 -38.76 -12.85
C HIS A 136 -10.69 -39.23 -14.29
N TYR A 137 -9.88 -38.73 -15.22
CA TYR A 137 -9.92 -39.21 -16.61
C TYR A 137 -9.53 -40.68 -16.73
N TYR A 138 -8.46 -41.12 -16.08
CA TYR A 138 -8.04 -42.51 -16.08
C TYR A 138 -9.03 -43.48 -15.41
N LEU A 139 -9.68 -43.05 -14.33
CA LEU A 139 -10.73 -43.85 -13.68
C LEU A 139 -11.98 -44.03 -14.55
N ARG A 140 -12.37 -43.01 -15.30
CA ARG A 140 -13.48 -43.09 -16.23
C ARG A 140 -13.18 -43.95 -17.48
N SER A 141 -11.98 -43.86 -18.01
CA SER A 141 -11.60 -44.67 -19.19
C SER A 141 -11.51 -46.16 -18.89
N ASN A 142 -11.15 -46.55 -17.65
CA ASN A 142 -11.07 -47.95 -17.24
C ASN A 142 -12.42 -48.57 -16.81
N SER A 143 -13.46 -47.75 -16.51
CA SER A 143 -14.78 -48.26 -16.20
C SER A 143 -15.69 -48.48 -17.41
N ILE A 144 -15.22 -48.19 -18.62
CA ILE A 144 -15.99 -48.42 -19.87
C ILE A 144 -15.61 -49.78 -20.53
N HIS A 145 -14.56 -50.47 -20.00
CA HIS A 145 -14.10 -51.73 -20.53
C HIS A 145 -14.29 -52.95 -19.60
N SER A 146 -15.11 -52.79 -18.59
CA SER A 146 -15.63 -53.84 -17.73
C SER A 146 -17.15 -53.95 -17.87
#